data_c738153cb4173c5c3154095dca097d46
#
_entry.id   c738153cb4173c5c3154095dca097d46
#
_cell.length_a   1.000
_cell.length_b   1.000
_cell.length_c   1.000
_cell.angle_alpha   90.00
_cell.angle_beta   90.00
_cell.angle_gamma   90.00
#
_symmetry.space_group_name_H-M   'P 1'
#
loop_
_entity.id
_entity.type
_entity.pdbx_description
1 polymer ?
#
loop_
_entity_poly.entity_id
_entity_poly.type
_entity_poly.pdbx_seq_one_letter_code
_entity_poly.pdbx_strand_id
1 'polypeptide(L)'
;MIWIAPTLLTLAVVLTGIDHAQPWRDELATWSAASRSPGDLVRLAGTIDAATSPYYLFMHAWVAVFGDSVTALRLPAALAMAATAGLTALLGQRLLGTRAGLLAGLLLAVLPGTSRYGQEARPYALATLFAVLATLLLVAALTRPGRARWAGYAVAVAALGLVHLVALTLLAAHAVAVFAAPRDRPPNRPLRWVLALVPAALLLAPLVFLARGQRSRQLGWVDTARLTDLMTLPTGVAQSGVVGGLLLGLAALGAARLGRRALLPGLAVLLPVLLVFAAGLVVPLWVPRYLVFVVPFACLLAGAALATVPLPPALAVVALAGLLGLPDQAALRRTHEWPRSATVDYRGAARIVADGQRPGDAVVYSPRESWLFLDLGLAYHLGDRRPRDVLVTQDQTRRGDLWAAECARPAGCLAGAERVWLVVAGRRDDPLAAVSGAKGDALRADYTVERVWPRPGLTVALLTR
;
A
#
# COMPACT_ATOMS: atom_id res chain seq x y z
N MET A 1 26.89 6.40 14.19
CA MET A 1 25.68 7.00 13.55
C MET A 1 25.39 6.42 12.17
N ILE A 2 25.41 5.07 12.03
CA ILE A 2 25.26 4.38 10.74
C ILE A 2 23.87 4.51 10.10
N TRP A 3 22.86 4.88 10.86
CA TRP A 3 21.47 5.02 10.42
C TRP A 3 21.22 6.32 9.63
N ILE A 4 22.07 7.35 9.80
CA ILE A 4 21.83 8.68 9.18
C ILE A 4 21.88 8.61 7.66
N ALA A 5 22.95 8.03 7.10
CA ALA A 5 23.12 7.97 5.64
C ALA A 5 21.98 7.20 4.94
N PRO A 6 21.58 5.98 5.39
CA PRO A 6 20.41 5.30 4.81
C PRO A 6 19.11 6.10 4.95
N THR A 7 18.87 6.74 6.09
CA THR A 7 17.66 7.56 6.33
C THR A 7 17.61 8.74 5.36
N LEU A 8 18.69 9.54 5.30
CA LEU A 8 18.73 10.72 4.44
C LEU A 8 18.68 10.36 2.95
N LEU A 9 19.38 9.32 2.53
CA LEU A 9 19.33 8.83 1.15
C LEU A 9 17.92 8.37 0.79
N THR A 10 17.27 7.58 1.65
CA THR A 10 15.89 7.15 1.43
C THR A 10 14.95 8.34 1.35
N LEU A 11 15.07 9.30 2.28
CA LEU A 11 14.25 10.50 2.28
C LEU A 11 14.41 11.30 0.96
N ALA A 12 15.64 11.50 0.52
CA ALA A 12 15.93 12.17 -0.76
C ALA A 12 15.29 11.43 -1.95
N VAL A 13 15.45 10.09 -1.99
CA VAL A 13 14.91 9.25 -3.08
C VAL A 13 13.38 9.29 -3.10
N VAL A 14 12.72 9.17 -1.94
CA VAL A 14 11.24 9.11 -1.89
C VAL A 14 10.59 10.49 -2.01
N LEU A 15 11.26 11.57 -1.65
CA LEU A 15 10.72 12.93 -1.87
C LEU A 15 10.88 13.37 -3.33
N THR A 16 11.83 12.82 -4.07
CA THR A 16 12.02 13.18 -5.48
C THR A 16 10.82 12.77 -6.33
N GLY A 17 10.04 13.75 -6.80
CA GLY A 17 8.87 13.54 -7.65
C GLY A 17 7.70 12.88 -6.92
N ILE A 18 7.54 13.11 -5.61
CA ILE A 18 6.48 12.54 -4.78
C ILE A 18 5.06 12.91 -5.26
N ASP A 19 4.89 14.06 -5.91
CA ASP A 19 3.64 14.57 -6.46
C ASP A 19 3.48 14.35 -7.97
N HIS A 20 4.48 13.75 -8.62
CA HIS A 20 4.49 13.64 -10.09
C HIS A 20 3.38 12.71 -10.60
N ALA A 21 3.30 11.48 -10.09
CA ALA A 21 2.17 10.59 -10.39
C ALA A 21 0.90 11.13 -9.73
N GLN A 22 -0.20 11.17 -10.49
CA GLN A 22 -1.52 11.45 -9.92
C GLN A 22 -1.92 10.38 -8.89
N PRO A 23 -2.85 10.66 -7.95
CA PRO A 23 -3.39 9.64 -7.08
C PRO A 23 -4.01 8.50 -7.90
N TRP A 24 -3.67 7.25 -7.56
CA TRP A 24 -4.27 6.10 -8.18
C TRP A 24 -5.44 5.58 -7.32
N ARG A 25 -6.22 4.66 -7.86
CA ARG A 25 -7.48 4.18 -7.25
C ARG A 25 -7.40 3.87 -5.75
N ASP A 26 -6.34 3.21 -5.27
CA ASP A 26 -6.22 2.89 -3.85
C ASP A 26 -5.94 4.14 -2.99
N GLU A 27 -5.25 5.15 -3.53
CA GLU A 27 -5.04 6.45 -2.87
C GLU A 27 -6.30 7.30 -2.87
N LEU A 28 -7.12 7.23 -3.93
CA LEU A 28 -8.44 7.89 -3.98
C LEU A 28 -9.38 7.33 -2.92
N ALA A 29 -9.37 6.00 -2.70
CA ALA A 29 -10.11 5.39 -1.60
C ALA A 29 -9.61 5.89 -0.23
N THR A 30 -8.29 6.01 -0.05
CA THR A 30 -7.69 6.57 1.17
C THR A 30 -8.10 8.03 1.38
N TRP A 31 -8.01 8.87 0.34
CA TRP A 31 -8.42 10.26 0.38
C TRP A 31 -9.91 10.41 0.73
N SER A 32 -10.78 9.67 0.06
CA SER A 32 -12.22 9.67 0.32
C SER A 32 -12.55 9.23 1.75
N ALA A 33 -11.86 8.22 2.27
CA ALA A 33 -12.04 7.79 3.65
C ALA A 33 -11.51 8.84 4.65
N ALA A 34 -10.29 9.36 4.44
CA ALA A 34 -9.66 10.34 5.33
C ALA A 34 -10.43 11.66 5.43
N SER A 35 -11.20 12.02 4.39
CA SER A 35 -12.04 13.23 4.38
C SER A 35 -13.36 13.09 5.19
N ARG A 36 -13.65 11.89 5.71
CA ARG A 36 -14.88 11.63 6.49
C ARG A 36 -14.69 11.95 7.96
N SER A 37 -15.81 12.17 8.68
CA SER A 37 -15.77 12.26 10.14
C SER A 37 -15.37 10.93 10.80
N PRO A 38 -14.85 10.92 12.04
CA PRO A 38 -14.55 9.68 12.76
C PRO A 38 -15.75 8.73 12.88
N GLY A 39 -16.97 9.27 13.06
CA GLY A 39 -18.21 8.48 13.10
C GLY A 39 -18.51 7.80 11.76
N ASP A 40 -18.25 8.49 10.64
CA ASP A 40 -18.41 7.94 9.30
C ASP A 40 -17.37 6.86 9.00
N LEU A 41 -16.16 7.00 9.53
CA LEU A 41 -15.11 5.97 9.43
C LEU A 41 -15.49 4.70 10.18
N VAL A 42 -16.13 4.82 11.35
CA VAL A 42 -16.66 3.65 12.08
C VAL A 42 -17.78 2.97 11.28
N ARG A 43 -18.67 3.73 10.63
CA ARG A 43 -19.68 3.15 9.74
C ARG A 43 -19.06 2.45 8.53
N LEU A 44 -18.07 3.07 7.91
CA LEU A 44 -17.31 2.46 6.81
C LEU A 44 -16.66 1.14 7.24
N ALA A 45 -16.00 1.12 8.41
CA ALA A 45 -15.38 -0.07 8.97
C ALA A 45 -16.38 -1.21 9.22
N GLY A 46 -17.64 -0.88 9.51
CA GLY A 46 -18.71 -1.88 9.64
C GLY A 46 -19.19 -2.48 8.32
N THR A 47 -18.94 -1.82 7.20
CA THR A 47 -19.46 -2.20 5.88
C THR A 47 -18.38 -2.82 4.98
N ILE A 48 -17.24 -2.14 4.86
CA ILE A 48 -16.13 -2.55 3.99
C ILE A 48 -14.82 -1.96 4.52
N ASP A 49 -13.70 -2.57 4.15
CA ASP A 49 -12.33 -2.09 4.37
C ASP A 49 -11.96 -1.93 5.85
N ALA A 50 -12.57 -2.75 6.73
CA ALA A 50 -12.28 -2.75 8.16
C ALA A 50 -10.78 -2.86 8.44
N ALA A 51 -10.08 -3.75 7.72
CA ALA A 51 -8.64 -3.97 7.90
C ALA A 51 -7.78 -2.71 7.69
N THR A 52 -8.25 -1.76 6.87
CA THR A 52 -7.54 -0.50 6.57
C THR A 52 -8.06 0.67 7.41
N SER A 53 -9.19 0.51 8.11
CA SER A 53 -9.85 1.60 8.85
C SER A 53 -8.97 2.28 9.92
N PRO A 54 -8.09 1.59 10.68
CA PRO A 54 -7.19 2.28 11.59
C PRO A 54 -6.18 3.19 10.86
N TYR A 55 -5.75 2.81 9.67
CA TYR A 55 -4.92 3.66 8.83
C TYR A 55 -5.70 4.86 8.30
N TYR A 56 -6.97 4.69 7.93
CA TYR A 56 -7.84 5.80 7.53
C TYR A 56 -8.07 6.81 8.66
N LEU A 57 -8.22 6.33 9.89
CA LEU A 57 -8.34 7.21 11.06
C LEU A 57 -7.04 8.02 11.29
N PHE A 58 -5.88 7.38 11.14
CA PHE A 58 -4.58 8.07 11.16
C PHE A 58 -4.51 9.13 10.05
N MET A 59 -4.89 8.77 8.82
CA MET A 59 -4.87 9.69 7.68
C MET A 59 -5.90 10.83 7.83
N HIS A 60 -7.05 10.59 8.46
CA HIS A 60 -8.00 11.64 8.81
C HIS A 60 -7.37 12.72 9.71
N ALA A 61 -6.72 12.30 10.79
CA ALA A 61 -6.02 13.24 11.67
C ALA A 61 -4.86 13.95 10.95
N TRP A 62 -4.16 13.25 10.08
CA TRP A 62 -3.06 13.80 9.29
C TRP A 62 -3.56 14.86 8.29
N VAL A 63 -4.60 14.55 7.52
CA VAL A 63 -5.21 15.46 6.52
C VAL A 63 -5.80 16.70 7.18
N ALA A 64 -6.39 16.56 8.38
CA ALA A 64 -6.92 17.69 9.14
C ALA A 64 -5.84 18.73 9.50
N VAL A 65 -4.56 18.32 9.61
CA VAL A 65 -3.43 19.19 9.96
C VAL A 65 -2.67 19.67 8.73
N PHE A 66 -2.43 18.78 7.75
CA PHE A 66 -1.51 19.02 6.63
C PHE A 66 -2.19 19.18 5.27
N GLY A 67 -3.53 19.05 5.23
CA GLY A 67 -4.31 19.08 3.98
C GLY A 67 -4.22 17.77 3.21
N ASP A 68 -4.85 17.76 2.03
CA ASP A 68 -5.07 16.59 1.19
C ASP A 68 -4.34 16.65 -0.17
N SER A 69 -3.34 17.52 -0.31
CA SER A 69 -2.49 17.52 -1.50
C SER A 69 -1.80 16.17 -1.69
N VAL A 70 -1.43 15.82 -2.92
CA VAL A 70 -0.72 14.55 -3.22
C VAL A 70 0.51 14.38 -2.33
N THR A 71 1.30 15.45 -2.15
CA THR A 71 2.47 15.43 -1.27
C THR A 71 2.08 15.17 0.18
N ALA A 72 1.07 15.87 0.71
CA ALA A 72 0.62 15.68 2.08
C ALA A 72 0.11 14.26 2.32
N LEU A 73 -0.67 13.69 1.40
CA LEU A 73 -1.15 12.31 1.50
C LEU A 73 -0.03 11.27 1.53
N ARG A 74 1.07 11.49 0.79
CA ARG A 74 2.19 10.54 0.67
C ARG A 74 3.29 10.73 1.71
N LEU A 75 3.36 11.90 2.35
CA LEU A 75 4.44 12.23 3.29
C LEU A 75 4.57 11.26 4.48
N PRO A 76 3.49 10.73 5.10
CA PRO A 76 3.61 9.72 6.15
C PRO A 76 4.33 8.46 5.68
N ALA A 77 4.05 7.99 4.46
CA ALA A 77 4.72 6.83 3.88
C ALA A 77 6.19 7.11 3.59
N ALA A 78 6.52 8.30 3.08
CA ALA A 78 7.90 8.74 2.82
C ALA A 78 8.73 8.75 4.11
N LEU A 79 8.21 9.35 5.18
CA LEU A 79 8.87 9.41 6.49
C LEU A 79 9.03 8.01 7.10
N ALA A 80 7.99 7.16 7.00
CA ALA A 80 8.04 5.78 7.49
C ALA A 80 9.11 4.97 6.75
N MET A 81 9.22 5.10 5.44
CA MET A 81 10.22 4.36 4.66
C MET A 81 11.64 4.84 4.96
N ALA A 82 11.85 6.15 5.12
CA ALA A 82 13.15 6.71 5.52
C ALA A 82 13.56 6.21 6.92
N ALA A 83 12.63 6.23 7.89
CA ALA A 83 12.87 5.68 9.22
C ALA A 83 13.16 4.16 9.17
N THR A 84 12.47 3.41 8.29
CA THR A 84 12.70 1.99 8.08
C THR A 84 14.14 1.71 7.64
N ALA A 85 14.70 2.48 6.71
CA ALA A 85 16.08 2.28 6.25
C ALA A 85 17.08 2.52 7.39
N GLY A 86 16.88 3.55 8.20
CA GLY A 86 17.67 3.80 9.39
C GLY A 86 17.58 2.69 10.44
N LEU A 87 16.35 2.23 10.74
CA LEU A 87 16.13 1.13 11.68
C LEU A 87 16.67 -0.21 11.16
N THR A 88 16.64 -0.45 9.85
CA THR A 88 17.26 -1.61 9.21
C THR A 88 18.76 -1.60 9.43
N ALA A 89 19.41 -0.44 9.26
CA ALA A 89 20.84 -0.29 9.57
C ALA A 89 21.14 -0.59 11.04
N LEU A 90 20.33 -0.06 11.98
CA LEU A 90 20.48 -0.33 13.41
C LEU A 90 20.24 -1.79 13.80
N LEU A 91 19.23 -2.43 13.21
CA LEU A 91 18.96 -3.85 13.41
C LEU A 91 20.11 -4.70 12.88
N GLY A 92 20.60 -4.39 11.67
CA GLY A 92 21.76 -5.04 11.07
C GLY A 92 23.02 -4.88 11.93
N GLN A 93 23.26 -3.70 12.49
CA GLN A 93 24.37 -3.46 13.42
C GLN A 93 24.31 -4.39 14.64
N ARG A 94 23.14 -4.58 15.21
CA ARG A 94 22.95 -5.43 16.38
C ARG A 94 23.09 -6.92 16.11
N LEU A 95 22.65 -7.37 14.94
CA LEU A 95 22.62 -8.79 14.57
C LEU A 95 23.89 -9.25 13.85
N LEU A 96 24.43 -8.42 12.95
CA LEU A 96 25.36 -8.81 11.90
C LEU A 96 26.65 -7.96 11.89
N GLY A 97 26.65 -6.85 12.62
CA GLY A 97 27.75 -5.90 12.67
C GLY A 97 27.51 -4.60 11.90
N THR A 98 28.31 -3.59 12.24
CA THR A 98 28.13 -2.19 11.77
C THR A 98 28.10 -2.08 10.23
N ARG A 99 29.02 -2.77 9.57
CA ARG A 99 29.17 -2.72 8.11
C ARG A 99 28.01 -3.39 7.37
N ALA A 100 27.58 -4.57 7.85
CA ALA A 100 26.42 -5.26 7.30
C ALA A 100 25.14 -4.43 7.47
N GLY A 101 24.96 -3.79 8.64
CA GLY A 101 23.83 -2.90 8.89
C GLY A 101 23.80 -1.68 7.97
N LEU A 102 24.94 -0.98 7.81
CA LEU A 102 25.04 0.17 6.90
C LEU A 102 24.68 -0.22 5.46
N LEU A 103 25.26 -1.30 4.94
CA LEU A 103 25.03 -1.76 3.57
C LEU A 103 23.60 -2.23 3.36
N ALA A 104 22.98 -2.88 4.38
CA ALA A 104 21.57 -3.25 4.33
C ALA A 104 20.63 -2.03 4.21
N GLY A 105 20.88 -0.99 5.04
CA GLY A 105 20.10 0.23 4.98
C GLY A 105 20.26 1.00 3.67
N LEU A 106 21.50 1.10 3.16
CA LEU A 106 21.78 1.73 1.87
C LEU A 106 21.17 0.95 0.69
N LEU A 107 21.25 -0.38 0.73
CA LEU A 107 20.62 -1.21 -0.30
C LEU A 107 19.11 -1.01 -0.30
N LEU A 108 18.46 -0.99 0.89
CA LEU A 108 17.03 -0.70 0.97
C LEU A 108 16.68 0.67 0.38
N ALA A 109 17.51 1.69 0.62
CA ALA A 109 17.28 3.05 0.14
C ALA A 109 17.20 3.16 -1.39
N VAL A 110 17.96 2.33 -2.12
CA VAL A 110 18.04 2.43 -3.60
C VAL A 110 17.07 1.49 -4.34
N LEU A 111 16.33 0.63 -3.62
CA LEU A 111 15.36 -0.28 -4.25
C LEU A 111 14.19 0.50 -4.88
N PRO A 112 13.75 0.16 -6.11
CA PRO A 112 12.55 0.77 -6.71
C PRO A 112 11.29 0.60 -5.84
N GLY A 113 11.15 -0.55 -5.15
CA GLY A 113 10.08 -0.80 -4.19
C GLY A 113 10.05 0.21 -3.03
N THR A 114 11.21 0.70 -2.59
CA THR A 114 11.29 1.74 -1.56
C THR A 114 10.68 3.06 -2.04
N SER A 115 10.97 3.48 -3.27
CA SER A 115 10.34 4.65 -3.91
C SER A 115 8.83 4.43 -4.05
N ARG A 116 8.42 3.27 -4.58
CA ARG A 116 7.00 2.96 -4.84
C ARG A 116 6.15 3.05 -3.58
N TYR A 117 6.57 2.38 -2.51
CA TYR A 117 5.80 2.32 -1.27
C TYR A 117 6.04 3.51 -0.34
N GLY A 118 7.14 4.23 -0.51
CA GLY A 118 7.38 5.51 0.14
C GLY A 118 6.63 6.70 -0.50
N GLN A 119 6.15 6.53 -1.74
CA GLN A 119 5.36 7.53 -2.48
C GLN A 119 3.89 7.11 -2.62
N GLU A 120 3.37 6.32 -1.72
CA GLU A 120 2.00 5.81 -1.79
C GLU A 120 1.24 6.06 -0.48
N ALA A 121 0.06 6.69 -0.58
CA ALA A 121 -0.82 6.92 0.57
C ALA A 121 -1.56 5.62 0.96
N ARG A 122 -0.79 4.58 1.31
CA ARG A 122 -1.25 3.26 1.76
C ARG A 122 -0.43 2.78 2.97
N PRO A 123 -0.92 1.82 3.76
CA PRO A 123 -0.29 1.45 5.03
C PRO A 123 1.05 0.68 4.91
N TYR A 124 1.49 0.29 3.71
CA TYR A 124 2.61 -0.63 3.51
C TYR A 124 3.95 -0.12 4.06
N ALA A 125 4.25 1.17 3.90
CA ALA A 125 5.46 1.78 4.45
C ALA A 125 5.46 1.78 5.99
N LEU A 126 4.32 2.11 6.61
CA LEU A 126 4.14 2.03 8.06
C LEU A 126 4.22 0.59 8.58
N ALA A 127 3.63 -0.37 7.87
CA ALA A 127 3.77 -1.79 8.20
C ALA A 127 5.23 -2.24 8.18
N THR A 128 5.99 -1.81 7.17
CA THR A 128 7.42 -2.10 7.06
C THR A 128 8.22 -1.47 8.21
N LEU A 129 7.90 -0.23 8.57
CA LEU A 129 8.49 0.45 9.73
C LEU A 129 8.24 -0.32 11.02
N PHE A 130 6.99 -0.67 11.31
CA PHE A 130 6.64 -1.36 12.54
C PHE A 130 7.15 -2.80 12.57
N ALA A 131 7.28 -3.49 11.43
CA ALA A 131 7.90 -4.80 11.35
C ALA A 131 9.38 -4.77 11.79
N VAL A 132 10.16 -3.81 11.26
CA VAL A 132 11.56 -3.64 11.64
C VAL A 132 11.68 -3.17 13.09
N LEU A 133 10.84 -2.22 13.53
CA LEU A 133 10.81 -1.72 14.90
C LEU A 133 10.47 -2.81 15.91
N ALA A 134 9.43 -3.61 15.67
CA ALA A 134 9.05 -4.73 16.52
C ALA A 134 10.20 -5.74 16.65
N THR A 135 10.86 -6.09 15.52
CA THR A 135 12.00 -7.00 15.54
C THR A 135 13.18 -6.41 16.31
N LEU A 136 13.47 -5.12 16.14
CA LEU A 136 14.52 -4.42 16.87
C LEU A 136 14.27 -4.42 18.40
N LEU A 137 13.02 -4.17 18.80
CA LEU A 137 12.59 -4.18 20.21
C LEU A 137 12.59 -5.60 20.78
N LEU A 138 12.19 -6.61 19.99
CA LEU A 138 12.31 -8.01 20.40
C LEU A 138 13.78 -8.38 20.68
N VAL A 139 14.70 -8.06 19.75
CA VAL A 139 16.13 -8.31 19.94
C VAL A 139 16.64 -7.60 21.20
N ALA A 140 16.22 -6.35 21.43
CA ALA A 140 16.59 -5.60 22.65
C ALA A 140 16.00 -6.23 23.92
N ALA A 141 14.77 -6.74 23.88
CA ALA A 141 14.14 -7.39 25.02
C ALA A 141 14.75 -8.77 25.33
N LEU A 142 15.20 -9.49 24.31
CA LEU A 142 15.88 -10.79 24.48
C LEU A 142 17.32 -10.64 24.96
N THR A 143 18.02 -9.57 24.60
CA THR A 143 19.42 -9.33 25.03
C THR A 143 19.52 -8.69 26.41
N ARG A 144 18.67 -7.75 26.72
CA ARG A 144 18.60 -7.00 27.96
C ARG A 144 17.14 -6.90 28.42
N PRO A 145 16.61 -7.93 29.11
CA PRO A 145 15.23 -7.95 29.53
C PRO A 145 14.86 -6.75 30.43
N GLY A 146 13.67 -6.17 30.17
CA GLY A 146 13.13 -5.07 30.96
C GLY A 146 11.66 -4.81 30.58
N ARG A 147 10.84 -4.36 31.57
CA ARG A 147 9.40 -4.11 31.33
C ARG A 147 9.16 -3.13 30.18
N ALA A 148 9.90 -2.02 30.13
CA ALA A 148 9.76 -1.01 29.08
C ALA A 148 10.05 -1.57 27.68
N ARG A 149 11.01 -2.51 27.52
CA ARG A 149 11.33 -3.11 26.22
C ARG A 149 10.23 -4.06 25.75
N TRP A 150 9.68 -4.86 26.68
CA TRP A 150 8.53 -5.73 26.36
C TRP A 150 7.27 -4.92 26.07
N ALA A 151 7.03 -3.82 26.80
CA ALA A 151 5.93 -2.90 26.52
C ALA A 151 6.10 -2.22 25.14
N GLY A 152 7.31 -1.73 24.84
CA GLY A 152 7.60 -1.16 23.52
C GLY A 152 7.40 -2.18 22.38
N TYR A 153 7.80 -3.45 22.58
CA TYR A 153 7.55 -4.53 21.65
C TYR A 153 6.04 -4.77 21.45
N ALA A 154 5.27 -4.83 22.54
CA ALA A 154 3.82 -5.00 22.51
C ALA A 154 3.14 -3.87 21.70
N VAL A 155 3.54 -2.62 21.95
CA VAL A 155 3.04 -1.44 21.21
C VAL A 155 3.40 -1.51 19.74
N ALA A 156 4.64 -1.89 19.40
CA ALA A 156 5.06 -2.02 18.01
C ALA A 156 4.30 -3.14 17.27
N VAL A 157 4.01 -4.27 17.94
CA VAL A 157 3.19 -5.35 17.36
C VAL A 157 1.74 -4.92 17.19
N ALA A 158 1.17 -4.22 18.17
CA ALA A 158 -0.17 -3.66 18.05
C ALA A 158 -0.27 -2.68 16.88
N ALA A 159 0.68 -1.75 16.76
CA ALA A 159 0.75 -0.81 15.65
C ALA A 159 0.91 -1.53 14.30
N LEU A 160 1.75 -2.57 14.23
CA LEU A 160 1.90 -3.42 13.03
C LEU A 160 0.57 -4.04 12.62
N GLY A 161 -0.17 -4.63 13.56
CA GLY A 161 -1.48 -5.23 13.28
C GLY A 161 -2.55 -4.21 12.90
N LEU A 162 -2.58 -3.04 13.54
CA LEU A 162 -3.52 -1.96 13.22
C LEU A 162 -3.32 -1.41 11.82
N VAL A 163 -2.08 -1.33 11.34
CA VAL A 163 -1.82 -0.85 9.98
C VAL A 163 -1.89 -1.95 8.94
N HIS A 164 -1.56 -3.23 9.30
CA HIS A 164 -1.53 -4.32 8.32
C HIS A 164 -1.60 -5.71 8.97
N LEU A 165 -2.78 -6.31 9.02
CA LEU A 165 -3.01 -7.62 9.68
C LEU A 165 -2.11 -8.74 9.13
N VAL A 166 -1.88 -8.79 7.80
CA VAL A 166 -1.03 -9.81 7.17
C VAL A 166 0.41 -9.76 7.69
N ALA A 167 0.90 -8.58 8.07
CA ALA A 167 2.25 -8.43 8.59
C ALA A 167 2.46 -9.08 9.97
N LEU A 168 1.38 -9.45 10.67
CA LEU A 168 1.48 -10.26 11.90
C LEU A 168 2.03 -11.67 11.66
N THR A 169 2.09 -12.15 10.43
CA THR A 169 2.79 -13.41 10.06
C THR A 169 4.27 -13.37 10.45
N LEU A 170 4.88 -12.18 10.60
CA LEU A 170 6.21 -11.98 11.14
C LEU A 170 6.39 -12.58 12.55
N LEU A 171 5.31 -12.66 13.35
CA LEU A 171 5.34 -13.23 14.69
C LEU A 171 5.75 -14.70 14.70
N ALA A 172 5.59 -15.43 13.61
CA ALA A 172 6.10 -16.79 13.47
C ALA A 172 7.65 -16.83 13.54
N ALA A 173 8.32 -15.88 12.88
CA ALA A 173 9.77 -15.74 12.97
C ALA A 173 10.21 -15.28 14.37
N HIS A 174 9.44 -14.39 14.99
CA HIS A 174 9.69 -13.96 16.38
C HIS A 174 9.53 -15.10 17.37
N ALA A 175 8.52 -15.96 17.20
CA ALA A 175 8.35 -17.16 18.02
C ALA A 175 9.59 -18.06 17.94
N VAL A 176 10.04 -18.39 16.72
CA VAL A 176 11.26 -19.21 16.57
C VAL A 176 12.46 -18.55 17.25
N ALA A 177 12.65 -17.24 17.11
CA ALA A 177 13.75 -16.53 17.77
C ALA A 177 13.68 -16.59 19.31
N VAL A 178 12.47 -16.52 19.88
CA VAL A 178 12.23 -16.63 21.32
C VAL A 178 12.51 -18.04 21.84
N PHE A 179 12.04 -19.07 21.14
CA PHE A 179 12.17 -20.46 21.59
C PHE A 179 13.55 -21.08 21.28
N ALA A 180 14.17 -20.70 20.14
CA ALA A 180 15.49 -21.19 19.76
C ALA A 180 16.67 -20.46 20.46
N ALA A 181 16.39 -19.44 21.26
CA ALA A 181 17.46 -18.73 21.98
C ALA A 181 18.17 -19.62 23.01
N PRO A 182 19.51 -19.46 23.22
CA PRO A 182 20.31 -20.30 24.12
C PRO A 182 19.75 -20.42 25.54
N ARG A 183 19.97 -21.59 26.20
CA ARG A 183 19.41 -21.92 27.52
C ARG A 183 20.02 -21.13 28.69
N ASP A 184 21.18 -20.50 28.49
CA ASP A 184 21.84 -19.60 29.42
C ASP A 184 21.10 -18.27 29.68
N ARG A 185 20.07 -17.99 28.90
CA ARG A 185 19.21 -16.81 29.07
C ARG A 185 18.00 -17.10 29.97
N PRO A 186 17.36 -16.05 30.57
CA PRO A 186 16.27 -16.23 31.54
C PRO A 186 15.19 -17.21 31.09
N PRO A 187 14.78 -18.19 31.88
CA PRO A 187 13.86 -19.27 31.44
C PRO A 187 12.44 -18.79 31.12
N ASN A 188 12.01 -17.65 31.65
CA ASN A 188 10.65 -17.12 31.50
C ASN A 188 10.45 -16.23 30.25
N ARG A 189 11.38 -16.25 29.28
CA ARG A 189 11.28 -15.49 28.02
C ARG A 189 10.01 -15.81 27.20
N PRO A 190 9.67 -17.10 26.97
CA PRO A 190 8.47 -17.42 26.22
C PRO A 190 7.20 -16.89 26.88
N LEU A 191 7.11 -17.00 28.21
CA LEU A 191 5.98 -16.45 28.96
C LEU A 191 5.90 -14.92 28.83
N ARG A 192 7.02 -14.21 28.97
CA ARG A 192 7.06 -12.76 28.80
C ARG A 192 6.66 -12.33 27.40
N TRP A 193 7.09 -13.08 26.37
CA TRP A 193 6.72 -12.83 24.98
C TRP A 193 5.22 -13.03 24.78
N VAL A 194 4.63 -14.13 25.26
CA VAL A 194 3.19 -14.36 25.20
C VAL A 194 2.43 -13.26 25.93
N LEU A 195 2.83 -12.90 27.15
CA LEU A 195 2.19 -11.84 27.92
C LEU A 195 2.29 -10.47 27.21
N ALA A 196 3.37 -10.19 26.50
CA ALA A 196 3.51 -8.96 25.70
C ALA A 196 2.58 -8.94 24.48
N LEU A 197 2.19 -10.11 23.95
CA LEU A 197 1.26 -10.19 22.83
C LEU A 197 -0.22 -10.06 23.23
N VAL A 198 -0.58 -10.37 24.48
CA VAL A 198 -1.97 -10.33 24.97
C VAL A 198 -2.66 -8.98 24.72
N PRO A 199 -2.09 -7.82 25.10
CA PRO A 199 -2.73 -6.53 24.83
C PRO A 199 -2.94 -6.26 23.35
N ALA A 200 -1.96 -6.61 22.51
CA ALA A 200 -2.08 -6.48 21.05
C ALA A 200 -3.18 -7.40 20.49
N ALA A 201 -3.25 -8.65 20.95
CA ALA A 201 -4.29 -9.60 20.52
C ALA A 201 -5.69 -9.11 20.90
N LEU A 202 -5.88 -8.63 22.13
CA LEU A 202 -7.16 -8.07 22.59
C LEU A 202 -7.59 -6.84 21.78
N LEU A 203 -6.65 -5.93 21.51
CA LEU A 203 -6.90 -4.73 20.71
C LEU A 203 -7.28 -5.09 19.25
N LEU A 204 -6.62 -6.07 18.66
CA LEU A 204 -6.79 -6.44 17.27
C LEU A 204 -7.96 -7.41 17.02
N ALA A 205 -8.45 -8.11 18.04
CA ALA A 205 -9.52 -9.11 17.89
C ALA A 205 -10.79 -8.57 17.22
N PRO A 206 -11.34 -7.39 17.59
CA PRO A 206 -12.51 -6.83 16.90
C PRO A 206 -12.22 -6.54 15.42
N LEU A 207 -11.03 -6.02 15.11
CA LEU A 207 -10.61 -5.71 13.74
C LEU A 207 -10.51 -6.98 12.88
N VAL A 208 -9.91 -8.04 13.42
CA VAL A 208 -9.80 -9.34 12.74
C VAL A 208 -11.19 -9.94 12.49
N PHE A 209 -12.10 -9.83 13.45
CA PHE A 209 -13.47 -10.33 13.30
C PHE A 209 -14.22 -9.60 12.17
N LEU A 210 -14.18 -8.27 12.14
CA LEU A 210 -14.79 -7.46 11.08
C LEU A 210 -14.16 -7.73 9.71
N ALA A 211 -12.83 -7.72 9.63
CA ALA A 211 -12.11 -7.97 8.37
C ALA A 211 -12.41 -9.37 7.80
N ARG A 212 -12.56 -10.39 8.66
CA ARG A 212 -12.96 -11.73 8.24
C ARG A 212 -14.35 -11.73 7.59
N GLY A 213 -15.30 -11.00 8.16
CA GLY A 213 -16.67 -10.90 7.62
C GLY A 213 -16.75 -10.20 6.27
N GLN A 214 -15.81 -9.29 5.98
CA GLN A 214 -15.78 -8.48 4.75
C GLN A 214 -14.89 -9.08 3.64
N ARG A 215 -14.22 -10.20 3.89
CA ARG A 215 -13.19 -10.77 3.03
C ARG A 215 -13.65 -10.98 1.58
N SER A 216 -14.82 -11.58 1.38
CA SER A 216 -15.32 -11.89 0.02
C SER A 216 -15.55 -10.63 -0.81
N ARG A 217 -16.03 -9.56 -0.19
CA ARG A 217 -16.27 -8.28 -0.85
C ARG A 217 -14.95 -7.55 -1.14
N GLN A 218 -14.03 -7.58 -0.19
CA GLN A 218 -12.78 -6.82 -0.27
C GLN A 218 -11.72 -7.50 -1.15
N LEU A 219 -11.67 -8.83 -1.16
CA LEU A 219 -10.65 -9.63 -1.85
C LEU A 219 -11.20 -10.39 -3.05
N GLY A 220 -12.43 -10.14 -3.50
CA GLY A 220 -13.04 -10.83 -4.63
C GLY A 220 -12.34 -10.60 -5.97
N TRP A 221 -11.41 -9.65 -6.04
CA TRP A 221 -10.55 -9.39 -7.20
C TRP A 221 -9.22 -10.16 -7.16
N VAL A 222 -8.90 -10.85 -6.07
CA VAL A 222 -7.63 -11.60 -5.89
C VAL A 222 -7.87 -13.04 -6.31
N ASP A 223 -7.02 -13.58 -7.17
CA ASP A 223 -7.02 -15.00 -7.52
C ASP A 223 -6.39 -15.85 -6.42
N THR A 224 -6.67 -17.16 -6.45
CA THR A 224 -5.97 -18.13 -5.61
C THR A 224 -4.50 -18.21 -6.00
N ALA A 225 -3.62 -18.35 -5.01
CA ALA A 225 -2.17 -18.40 -5.23
C ALA A 225 -1.75 -19.62 -6.08
N ARG A 226 -0.75 -19.42 -6.93
CA ARG A 226 -0.13 -20.45 -7.78
C ARG A 226 1.38 -20.48 -7.51
N LEU A 227 2.04 -21.60 -7.79
CA LEU A 227 3.50 -21.71 -7.60
C LEU A 227 4.29 -20.66 -8.39
N THR A 228 3.79 -20.26 -9.56
CA THR A 228 4.38 -19.18 -10.37
C THR A 228 4.41 -17.83 -9.66
N ASP A 229 3.49 -17.61 -8.71
CA ASP A 229 3.42 -16.36 -7.96
C ASP A 229 4.58 -16.21 -6.98
N LEU A 230 5.13 -17.32 -6.47
CA LEU A 230 6.36 -17.30 -5.67
C LEU A 230 7.56 -16.85 -6.50
N MET A 231 7.64 -17.25 -7.77
CA MET A 231 8.74 -16.86 -8.67
C MET A 231 8.69 -15.37 -9.01
N THR A 232 7.50 -14.79 -9.08
CA THR A 232 7.30 -13.37 -9.38
C THR A 232 7.37 -12.46 -8.16
N LEU A 233 7.36 -13.02 -6.93
CA LEU A 233 7.39 -12.26 -5.68
C LEU A 233 8.57 -11.28 -5.58
N PRO A 234 9.84 -11.66 -5.90
CA PRO A 234 10.97 -10.72 -5.84
C PRO A 234 10.75 -9.49 -6.72
N THR A 235 10.21 -9.68 -7.93
CA THR A 235 9.82 -8.58 -8.83
C THR A 235 8.69 -7.73 -8.22
N GLY A 236 7.68 -8.37 -7.64
CA GLY A 236 6.52 -7.70 -7.07
C GLY A 236 6.85 -6.81 -5.86
N VAL A 237 7.72 -7.27 -4.97
CA VAL A 237 8.11 -6.51 -3.76
C VAL A 237 9.21 -5.49 -4.02
N ALA A 238 10.19 -5.81 -4.87
CA ALA A 238 11.27 -4.89 -5.26
C ALA A 238 10.84 -3.91 -6.36
N GLN A 239 9.72 -4.15 -7.04
CA GLN A 239 9.20 -3.38 -8.18
C GLN A 239 10.18 -3.34 -9.38
N SER A 240 11.09 -4.32 -9.46
CA SER A 240 12.08 -4.52 -10.52
C SER A 240 12.50 -5.99 -10.54
N GLY A 241 12.43 -6.65 -11.70
CA GLY A 241 12.88 -8.04 -11.83
C GLY A 241 14.38 -8.20 -11.64
N VAL A 242 15.16 -7.29 -12.24
CA VAL A 242 16.63 -7.33 -12.16
C VAL A 242 17.11 -7.07 -10.73
N VAL A 243 16.60 -5.99 -10.10
CA VAL A 243 17.00 -5.62 -8.73
C VAL A 243 16.47 -6.63 -7.72
N GLY A 244 15.26 -7.15 -7.92
CA GLY A 244 14.68 -8.20 -7.08
C GLY A 244 15.48 -9.51 -7.14
N GLY A 245 15.92 -9.91 -8.34
CA GLY A 245 16.81 -11.07 -8.53
C GLY A 245 18.18 -10.87 -7.89
N LEU A 246 18.79 -9.69 -8.05
CA LEU A 246 20.04 -9.33 -7.39
C LEU A 246 19.91 -9.38 -5.85
N LEU A 247 18.84 -8.78 -5.31
CA LEU A 247 18.57 -8.81 -3.86
C LEU A 247 18.43 -10.25 -3.36
N LEU A 248 17.66 -11.09 -4.07
CA LEU A 248 17.46 -12.49 -3.72
C LEU A 248 18.77 -13.26 -3.71
N GLY A 249 19.60 -13.11 -4.76
CA GLY A 249 20.92 -13.76 -4.87
C GLY A 249 21.86 -13.35 -3.74
N LEU A 250 21.96 -12.05 -3.44
CA LEU A 250 22.76 -11.53 -2.33
C LEU A 250 22.23 -12.00 -0.96
N ALA A 251 20.91 -12.03 -0.77
CA ALA A 251 20.30 -12.52 0.45
C ALA A 251 20.57 -14.01 0.67
N ALA A 252 20.45 -14.84 -0.37
CA ALA A 252 20.78 -16.26 -0.32
C ALA A 252 22.25 -16.49 0.02
N LEU A 253 23.17 -15.75 -0.63
CA LEU A 253 24.61 -15.80 -0.33
C LEU A 253 24.89 -15.40 1.14
N GLY A 254 24.25 -14.34 1.62
CA GLY A 254 24.39 -13.89 2.99
C GLY A 254 23.86 -14.92 4.01
N ALA A 255 22.71 -15.53 3.73
CA ALA A 255 22.14 -16.57 4.57
C ALA A 255 23.08 -17.81 4.65
N ALA A 256 23.62 -18.25 3.53
CA ALA A 256 24.57 -19.37 3.48
C ALA A 256 25.84 -19.11 4.30
N ARG A 257 26.38 -17.88 4.26
CA ARG A 257 27.59 -17.51 4.99
C ARG A 257 27.39 -17.27 6.47
N LEU A 258 26.21 -16.78 6.88
CA LEU A 258 25.91 -16.45 8.25
C LEU A 258 25.59 -17.68 9.13
N GLY A 259 25.18 -18.80 8.55
CA GLY A 259 24.74 -19.99 9.29
C GLY A 259 23.61 -19.65 10.29
N ARG A 260 23.81 -19.97 11.57
CA ARG A 260 22.79 -19.70 12.61
C ARG A 260 22.45 -18.23 12.83
N ARG A 261 23.34 -17.30 12.47
CA ARG A 261 23.04 -15.84 12.57
C ARG A 261 22.02 -15.37 11.54
N ALA A 262 21.83 -16.14 10.46
CA ALA A 262 20.80 -15.88 9.47
C ALA A 262 19.39 -16.26 9.95
N LEU A 263 19.25 -16.99 11.06
CA LEU A 263 17.98 -17.59 11.48
C LEU A 263 16.87 -16.55 11.61
N LEU A 264 17.07 -15.47 12.36
CA LEU A 264 16.04 -14.47 12.56
C LEU A 264 15.72 -13.70 11.25
N PRO A 265 16.68 -13.05 10.54
CA PRO A 265 16.36 -12.35 9.31
C PRO A 265 15.88 -13.29 8.20
N GLY A 266 16.40 -14.52 8.10
CA GLY A 266 15.96 -15.51 7.12
C GLY A 266 14.53 -15.97 7.35
N LEU A 267 14.18 -16.29 8.60
CA LEU A 267 12.80 -16.67 8.93
C LEU A 267 11.82 -15.49 8.84
N ALA A 268 12.27 -14.26 9.11
CA ALA A 268 11.46 -13.06 8.91
C ALA A 268 11.14 -12.78 7.42
N VAL A 269 11.90 -13.36 6.50
CA VAL A 269 11.54 -13.41 5.07
C VAL A 269 10.68 -14.64 4.76
N LEU A 270 11.18 -15.84 5.11
CA LEU A 270 10.60 -17.10 4.63
C LEU A 270 9.24 -17.41 5.26
N LEU A 271 9.09 -17.28 6.59
CA LEU A 271 7.84 -17.68 7.25
C LEU A 271 6.64 -16.82 6.84
N PRO A 272 6.71 -15.48 6.78
CA PRO A 272 5.60 -14.69 6.26
C PRO A 272 5.23 -15.06 4.83
N VAL A 273 6.22 -15.21 3.95
CA VAL A 273 6.00 -15.60 2.54
C VAL A 273 5.29 -16.95 2.45
N LEU A 274 5.80 -17.97 3.15
CA LEU A 274 5.22 -19.30 3.11
C LEU A 274 3.83 -19.36 3.76
N LEU A 275 3.61 -18.65 4.88
CA LEU A 275 2.30 -18.62 5.56
C LEU A 275 1.25 -17.93 4.69
N VAL A 276 1.59 -16.77 4.08
CA VAL A 276 0.66 -16.04 3.21
C VAL A 276 0.42 -16.83 1.92
N PHE A 277 1.43 -17.50 1.38
CA PHE A 277 1.27 -18.37 0.22
C PHE A 277 0.36 -19.57 0.53
N ALA A 278 0.63 -20.29 1.62
CA ALA A 278 -0.19 -21.42 2.04
C ALA A 278 -1.66 -21.00 2.31
N ALA A 279 -1.86 -19.85 2.96
CA ALA A 279 -3.19 -19.28 3.10
C ALA A 279 -3.80 -18.91 1.74
N GLY A 280 -3.00 -18.39 0.82
CA GLY A 280 -3.39 -17.98 -0.53
C GLY A 280 -3.86 -19.14 -1.43
N LEU A 281 -3.46 -20.37 -1.14
CA LEU A 281 -3.94 -21.58 -1.84
C LEU A 281 -5.42 -21.88 -1.56
N VAL A 282 -5.92 -21.43 -0.39
CA VAL A 282 -7.30 -21.71 0.07
C VAL A 282 -8.16 -20.44 0.07
N VAL A 283 -7.54 -19.32 0.38
CA VAL A 283 -8.20 -18.01 0.50
C VAL A 283 -7.50 -17.03 -0.44
N PRO A 284 -8.21 -16.28 -1.30
CA PRO A 284 -7.60 -15.30 -2.19
C PRO A 284 -6.96 -14.16 -1.36
N LEU A 285 -5.70 -14.33 -0.97
CA LEU A 285 -4.95 -13.43 -0.09
C LEU A 285 -3.55 -13.08 -0.63
N TRP A 286 -3.10 -13.79 -1.69
CA TRP A 286 -1.75 -13.59 -2.23
C TRP A 286 -1.65 -12.33 -3.06
N VAL A 287 -1.11 -11.29 -2.45
CA VAL A 287 -0.84 -10.00 -3.11
C VAL A 287 0.59 -9.57 -2.76
N PRO A 288 1.52 -9.44 -3.73
CA PRO A 288 2.94 -9.15 -3.46
C PRO A 288 3.17 -7.94 -2.55
N ARG A 289 2.39 -6.86 -2.73
CA ARG A 289 2.50 -5.66 -1.90
C ARG A 289 2.18 -5.88 -0.41
N TYR A 290 1.48 -6.94 -0.06
CA TYR A 290 1.22 -7.29 1.34
C TYR A 290 2.45 -7.85 2.05
N LEU A 291 3.48 -8.24 1.30
CA LEU A 291 4.73 -8.81 1.80
C LEU A 291 5.92 -7.83 1.75
N VAL A 292 5.70 -6.55 1.47
CA VAL A 292 6.78 -5.54 1.39
C VAL A 292 7.57 -5.44 2.70
N PHE A 293 6.93 -5.68 3.83
CA PHE A 293 7.56 -5.65 5.14
C PHE A 293 8.69 -6.69 5.34
N VAL A 294 8.81 -7.70 4.46
CA VAL A 294 9.91 -8.66 4.52
C VAL A 294 11.20 -8.16 3.85
N VAL A 295 11.10 -7.15 2.98
CA VAL A 295 12.23 -6.62 2.19
C VAL A 295 13.41 -6.14 3.05
N PRO A 296 13.23 -5.41 4.17
CA PRO A 296 14.32 -5.01 5.04
C PRO A 296 15.14 -6.20 5.56
N PHE A 297 14.48 -7.34 5.84
CA PHE A 297 15.16 -8.55 6.32
C PHE A 297 15.96 -9.23 5.21
N ALA A 298 15.48 -9.22 3.97
CA ALA A 298 16.27 -9.63 2.81
C ALA A 298 17.48 -8.70 2.61
N CYS A 299 17.32 -7.39 2.79
CA CYS A 299 18.44 -6.43 2.76
C CYS A 299 19.46 -6.68 3.87
N LEU A 300 19.05 -7.13 5.07
CA LEU A 300 19.98 -7.53 6.14
C LEU A 300 20.88 -8.69 5.72
N LEU A 301 20.30 -9.72 5.10
CA LEU A 301 21.04 -10.86 4.59
C LEU A 301 21.98 -10.44 3.45
N ALA A 302 21.49 -9.64 2.51
CA ALA A 302 22.27 -9.09 1.41
C ALA A 302 23.42 -8.20 1.90
N GLY A 303 23.16 -7.35 2.88
CA GLY A 303 24.16 -6.50 3.54
C GLY A 303 25.27 -7.31 4.23
N ALA A 304 24.92 -8.47 4.80
CA ALA A 304 25.90 -9.39 5.36
C ALA A 304 26.80 -10.03 4.27
N ALA A 305 26.25 -10.40 3.13
CA ALA A 305 27.02 -10.85 1.98
C ALA A 305 28.01 -9.77 1.51
N LEU A 306 27.52 -8.55 1.35
CA LEU A 306 28.33 -7.40 0.93
C LEU A 306 29.40 -7.02 1.96
N ALA A 307 29.16 -7.25 3.24
CA ALA A 307 30.14 -6.96 4.29
C ALA A 307 31.37 -7.86 4.26
N THR A 308 31.40 -8.93 3.48
CA THR A 308 32.53 -9.84 3.34
C THR A 308 33.61 -9.35 2.35
N VAL A 309 33.28 -8.35 1.52
CA VAL A 309 34.23 -7.76 0.56
C VAL A 309 34.64 -6.34 1.02
N PRO A 310 35.73 -5.71 0.55
CA PRO A 310 36.11 -4.33 0.90
C PRO A 310 34.97 -3.31 0.70
N LEU A 311 34.98 -2.21 1.48
CA LEU A 311 33.85 -1.27 1.45
C LEU A 311 33.60 -0.63 0.07
N PRO A 312 34.65 -0.19 -0.67
CA PRO A 312 34.41 0.42 -1.99
C PRO A 312 33.68 -0.51 -2.97
N PRO A 313 34.07 -1.77 -3.22
CA PRO A 313 33.31 -2.67 -4.10
C PRO A 313 31.92 -3.02 -3.53
N ALA A 314 31.74 -3.08 -2.20
CA ALA A 314 30.41 -3.27 -1.62
C ALA A 314 29.48 -2.09 -1.93
N LEU A 315 29.97 -0.85 -1.82
CA LEU A 315 29.23 0.37 -2.21
C LEU A 315 29.00 0.42 -3.72
N ALA A 316 29.94 -0.05 -4.54
CA ALA A 316 29.75 -0.14 -5.99
C ALA A 316 28.58 -1.08 -6.34
N VAL A 317 28.41 -2.20 -5.64
CA VAL A 317 27.24 -3.09 -5.81
C VAL A 317 25.94 -2.41 -5.40
N VAL A 318 25.91 -1.63 -4.30
CA VAL A 318 24.75 -0.84 -3.90
C VAL A 318 24.41 0.21 -4.97
N ALA A 319 25.43 0.94 -5.46
CA ALA A 319 25.24 1.92 -6.53
C ALA A 319 24.74 1.25 -7.82
N LEU A 320 25.28 0.08 -8.18
CA LEU A 320 24.83 -0.69 -9.33
C LEU A 320 23.37 -1.11 -9.18
N ALA A 321 22.95 -1.57 -7.99
CA ALA A 321 21.54 -1.90 -7.74
C ALA A 321 20.64 -0.68 -7.96
N GLY A 322 21.08 0.51 -7.49
CA GLY A 322 20.38 1.77 -7.75
C GLY A 322 20.29 2.12 -9.22
N LEU A 323 21.42 2.02 -9.95
CA LEU A 323 21.48 2.31 -11.40
C LEU A 323 20.60 1.35 -12.21
N LEU A 324 20.64 0.05 -11.92
CA LEU A 324 19.79 -0.96 -12.56
C LEU A 324 18.31 -0.74 -12.27
N GLY A 325 17.98 -0.12 -11.13
CA GLY A 325 16.62 0.23 -10.74
C GLY A 325 16.07 1.53 -11.35
N LEU A 326 16.92 2.38 -11.95
CA LEU A 326 16.49 3.70 -12.46
C LEU A 326 15.35 3.64 -13.49
N PRO A 327 15.34 2.72 -14.48
CA PRO A 327 14.23 2.64 -15.43
C PRO A 327 12.90 2.34 -14.74
N ASP A 328 12.90 1.44 -13.77
CA ASP A 328 11.73 1.08 -12.98
C ASP A 328 11.28 2.24 -12.08
N GLN A 329 12.22 2.93 -11.42
CA GLN A 329 11.92 4.13 -10.64
C GLN A 329 11.31 5.24 -11.50
N ALA A 330 11.84 5.46 -12.70
CA ALA A 330 11.29 6.44 -13.64
C ALA A 330 9.87 6.08 -14.10
N ALA A 331 9.58 4.79 -14.30
CA ALA A 331 8.25 4.31 -14.64
C ALA A 331 7.27 4.49 -13.46
N LEU A 332 7.70 4.15 -12.23
CA LEU A 332 6.90 4.31 -11.00
C LEU A 332 6.53 5.77 -10.71
N ARG A 333 7.40 6.73 -11.02
CA ARG A 333 7.10 8.16 -10.88
C ARG A 333 6.09 8.68 -11.90
N ARG A 334 5.82 7.94 -12.99
CA ARG A 334 4.79 8.29 -13.96
C ARG A 334 3.40 7.78 -13.57
N THR A 335 3.34 6.59 -12.99
CA THR A 335 2.08 5.99 -12.56
C THR A 335 2.28 5.02 -11.40
N HIS A 336 1.33 5.02 -10.46
CA HIS A 336 1.26 4.04 -9.38
C HIS A 336 0.27 2.91 -9.67
N GLU A 337 -0.43 2.93 -10.81
CA GLU A 337 -1.36 1.87 -11.17
C GLU A 337 -0.69 0.49 -11.27
N TRP A 338 -1.45 -0.52 -10.93
CA TRP A 338 -1.03 -1.91 -11.04
C TRP A 338 -2.11 -2.75 -11.74
N PRO A 339 -1.76 -3.44 -12.84
CA PRO A 339 -0.48 -3.37 -13.55
C PRO A 339 -0.22 -1.97 -14.15
N ARG A 340 1.04 -1.62 -14.38
CA ARG A 340 1.44 -0.30 -14.92
C ARG A 340 0.80 0.01 -16.30
N SER A 341 0.39 -1.02 -17.03
CA SER A 341 -0.32 -0.89 -18.31
C SER A 341 -1.78 -0.48 -18.15
N ALA A 342 -2.37 -0.63 -16.95
CA ALA A 342 -3.76 -0.28 -16.65
C ALA A 342 -3.92 1.14 -16.09
N THR A 343 -3.10 2.09 -16.56
CA THR A 343 -3.14 3.49 -16.15
C THR A 343 -4.52 4.09 -16.42
N VAL A 344 -5.05 4.84 -15.44
CA VAL A 344 -6.30 5.62 -15.56
C VAL A 344 -5.96 7.09 -15.47
N ASP A 345 -6.31 7.88 -16.49
CA ASP A 345 -5.99 9.31 -16.55
C ASP A 345 -7.09 10.20 -15.97
N TYR A 346 -7.23 10.18 -14.64
CA TYR A 346 -8.23 11.01 -13.95
C TYR A 346 -7.97 12.51 -14.14
N ARG A 347 -6.70 12.94 -14.12
CA ARG A 347 -6.32 14.35 -14.29
C ARG A 347 -6.69 14.88 -15.69
N GLY A 348 -6.43 14.08 -16.73
CA GLY A 348 -6.79 14.44 -18.09
C GLY A 348 -8.32 14.47 -18.29
N ALA A 349 -9.04 13.51 -17.71
CA ALA A 349 -10.50 13.50 -17.75
C ALA A 349 -11.10 14.72 -17.03
N ALA A 350 -10.59 15.06 -15.86
CA ALA A 350 -11.03 16.22 -15.10
C ALA A 350 -10.76 17.54 -15.85
N ARG A 351 -9.63 17.68 -16.55
CA ARG A 351 -9.34 18.86 -17.40
C ARG A 351 -10.35 18.99 -18.53
N ILE A 352 -10.67 17.89 -19.24
CA ILE A 352 -11.66 17.91 -20.32
C ILE A 352 -13.02 18.40 -19.81
N VAL A 353 -13.46 17.92 -18.64
CA VAL A 353 -14.71 18.37 -18.03
C VAL A 353 -14.59 19.85 -17.58
N ALA A 354 -13.49 20.24 -16.93
CA ALA A 354 -13.29 21.62 -16.46
C ALA A 354 -13.29 22.64 -17.58
N ASP A 355 -12.69 22.30 -18.74
CA ASP A 355 -12.55 23.21 -19.89
C ASP A 355 -13.87 23.33 -20.69
N GLY A 356 -14.74 22.31 -20.64
CA GLY A 356 -15.96 22.27 -21.45
C GLY A 356 -17.28 22.41 -20.69
N GLN A 357 -17.25 22.34 -19.35
CA GLN A 357 -18.47 22.39 -18.54
C GLN A 357 -19.12 23.77 -18.52
N ARG A 358 -20.46 23.77 -18.40
CA ARG A 358 -21.31 24.96 -18.27
C ARG A 358 -22.13 24.85 -16.98
N PRO A 359 -22.60 25.99 -16.43
CA PRO A 359 -23.56 25.95 -15.32
C PRO A 359 -24.78 25.09 -15.67
N GLY A 360 -25.14 24.18 -14.79
CA GLY A 360 -26.27 23.25 -15.02
C GLY A 360 -25.90 21.91 -15.65
N ASP A 361 -24.67 21.72 -16.12
CA ASP A 361 -24.20 20.42 -16.62
C ASP A 361 -24.27 19.35 -15.52
N ALA A 362 -24.61 18.14 -15.93
CA ALA A 362 -24.62 16.95 -15.08
C ALA A 362 -23.42 16.04 -15.38
N VAL A 363 -23.09 15.14 -14.46
CA VAL A 363 -22.12 14.06 -14.68
C VAL A 363 -22.73 12.71 -14.34
N VAL A 364 -22.32 11.70 -15.11
CA VAL A 364 -22.71 10.29 -14.93
C VAL A 364 -21.46 9.41 -15.06
N TYR A 365 -21.32 8.44 -14.19
CA TYR A 365 -20.19 7.50 -14.18
C TYR A 365 -20.65 6.07 -14.47
N SER A 366 -19.85 5.31 -15.24
CA SER A 366 -20.16 3.92 -15.55
C SER A 366 -18.87 3.06 -15.68
N PRO A 367 -18.78 1.93 -14.91
CA PRO A 367 -19.67 1.53 -13.81
C PRO A 367 -19.46 2.38 -12.57
N ARG A 368 -20.51 2.55 -11.74
CA ARG A 368 -20.43 3.26 -10.45
C ARG A 368 -19.66 2.43 -9.41
N GLU A 369 -20.12 1.22 -9.17
CA GLU A 369 -19.46 0.30 -8.23
C GLU A 369 -18.29 -0.38 -8.95
N SER A 370 -17.14 0.29 -8.93
CA SER A 370 -15.90 -0.18 -9.56
C SER A 370 -14.70 0.25 -8.73
N TRP A 371 -13.71 -0.64 -8.60
CA TRP A 371 -12.42 -0.33 -7.99
C TRP A 371 -11.60 0.70 -8.77
N LEU A 372 -12.08 1.19 -9.90
CA LEU A 372 -11.47 2.32 -10.61
C LEU A 372 -11.79 3.66 -9.96
N PHE A 373 -12.88 3.78 -9.18
CA PHE A 373 -13.28 5.01 -8.49
C PHE A 373 -13.29 6.24 -9.41
N LEU A 374 -13.95 6.14 -10.57
CA LEU A 374 -13.99 7.21 -11.58
C LEU A 374 -14.56 8.51 -11.00
N ASP A 375 -15.57 8.42 -10.16
CA ASP A 375 -16.21 9.54 -9.46
C ASP A 375 -15.26 10.21 -8.45
N LEU A 376 -14.50 9.42 -7.66
CA LEU A 376 -13.52 9.94 -6.72
C LEU A 376 -12.34 10.59 -7.45
N GLY A 377 -11.90 9.99 -8.58
CA GLY A 377 -10.83 10.56 -9.40
C GLY A 377 -11.17 11.95 -9.94
N LEU A 378 -12.38 12.12 -10.48
CA LEU A 378 -12.85 13.43 -10.92
C LEU A 378 -13.09 14.38 -9.74
N ALA A 379 -13.66 13.88 -8.64
CA ALA A 379 -13.89 14.68 -7.44
C ALA A 379 -12.59 15.26 -6.88
N TYR A 380 -11.53 14.45 -6.80
CA TYR A 380 -10.23 14.90 -6.32
C TYR A 380 -9.64 16.06 -7.15
N HIS A 381 -9.77 15.99 -8.49
CA HIS A 381 -9.16 16.98 -9.39
C HIS A 381 -10.05 18.19 -9.66
N LEU A 382 -11.37 18.07 -9.58
CA LEU A 382 -12.32 19.17 -9.85
C LEU A 382 -12.74 19.91 -8.56
N GLY A 383 -12.73 19.23 -7.42
CA GLY A 383 -13.25 19.78 -6.17
C GLY A 383 -14.70 20.25 -6.31
N ASP A 384 -15.02 21.44 -5.80
CA ASP A 384 -16.37 22.03 -5.84
C ASP A 384 -16.84 22.42 -7.24
N ARG A 385 -15.93 22.49 -8.21
CA ARG A 385 -16.27 22.81 -9.62
C ARG A 385 -16.82 21.61 -10.39
N ARG A 386 -17.01 20.46 -9.73
CA ARG A 386 -17.52 19.26 -10.37
C ARG A 386 -18.99 19.44 -10.80
N PRO A 387 -19.38 19.06 -12.03
CA PRO A 387 -20.78 19.00 -12.44
C PRO A 387 -21.60 18.14 -11.47
N ARG A 388 -22.88 18.43 -11.33
CA ARG A 388 -23.76 17.72 -10.41
C ARG A 388 -23.90 16.25 -10.83
N ASP A 389 -23.60 15.33 -9.93
CA ASP A 389 -23.87 13.90 -10.12
C ASP A 389 -25.37 13.63 -9.91
N VAL A 390 -26.12 13.61 -11.01
CA VAL A 390 -27.59 13.56 -10.99
C VAL A 390 -28.16 12.20 -10.62
N LEU A 391 -27.33 11.13 -10.72
CA LEU A 391 -27.80 9.78 -10.39
C LEU A 391 -27.58 9.42 -8.92
N VAL A 392 -26.80 10.17 -8.16
CA VAL A 392 -26.54 9.86 -6.74
C VAL A 392 -27.77 10.16 -5.91
N THR A 393 -28.29 9.14 -5.22
CA THR A 393 -29.35 9.25 -4.22
C THR A 393 -28.79 9.26 -2.80
N GLN A 394 -27.71 8.56 -2.58
CA GLN A 394 -26.97 8.52 -1.33
C GLN A 394 -25.47 8.48 -1.61
N ASP A 395 -24.75 9.51 -1.14
CA ASP A 395 -23.31 9.56 -1.30
C ASP A 395 -22.62 8.45 -0.48
N GLN A 396 -21.36 8.17 -0.80
CA GLN A 396 -20.58 7.10 -0.18
C GLN A 396 -20.39 7.31 1.33
N THR A 397 -20.39 8.53 1.83
CA THR A 397 -20.25 8.84 3.25
C THR A 397 -21.51 8.47 4.02
N ARG A 398 -22.68 8.89 3.53
CA ARG A 398 -23.98 8.55 4.11
C ARG A 398 -24.28 7.06 4.03
N ARG A 399 -23.88 6.42 2.92
CA ARG A 399 -24.00 4.97 2.73
C ARG A 399 -23.08 4.17 3.66
N GLY A 400 -22.03 4.78 4.21
CA GLY A 400 -20.98 4.08 4.95
C GLY A 400 -20.21 3.11 4.06
N ASP A 401 -19.98 3.45 2.80
CA ASP A 401 -19.39 2.59 1.78
C ASP A 401 -18.29 3.33 1.01
N LEU A 402 -17.55 2.64 0.14
CA LEU A 402 -16.62 3.26 -0.79
C LEU A 402 -17.32 3.80 -2.04
N TRP A 403 -18.51 3.33 -2.36
CA TRP A 403 -19.30 3.72 -3.53
C TRP A 403 -20.64 4.38 -3.13
N ALA A 404 -21.04 5.38 -3.90
CA ALA A 404 -22.36 6.00 -3.78
C ALA A 404 -23.46 5.07 -4.32
N ALA A 405 -24.70 5.25 -3.82
CA ALA A 405 -25.88 4.59 -4.38
C ALA A 405 -26.49 5.43 -5.51
N GLU A 406 -26.91 4.78 -6.58
CA GLU A 406 -27.55 5.41 -7.72
C GLU A 406 -29.07 5.22 -7.69
N CYS A 407 -29.74 6.10 -8.39
CA CYS A 407 -31.16 6.15 -8.61
C CYS A 407 -31.67 4.86 -9.30
N ALA A 408 -32.67 4.22 -8.73
CA ALA A 408 -33.28 3.01 -9.27
C ALA A 408 -34.01 3.25 -10.60
N ARG A 409 -34.45 4.48 -10.89
CA ARG A 409 -35.10 4.92 -12.12
C ARG A 409 -34.31 6.06 -12.77
N PRO A 410 -33.22 5.76 -13.51
CA PRO A 410 -32.30 6.78 -14.04
C PRO A 410 -32.96 7.82 -14.94
N ALA A 411 -33.95 7.45 -15.73
CA ALA A 411 -34.69 8.37 -16.62
C ALA A 411 -35.30 9.54 -15.82
N GLY A 412 -35.92 9.28 -14.67
CA GLY A 412 -36.46 10.34 -13.80
C GLY A 412 -35.41 11.23 -13.19
N CYS A 413 -34.24 10.67 -12.82
CA CYS A 413 -33.14 11.44 -12.24
C CYS A 413 -32.40 12.27 -13.28
N LEU A 414 -32.44 11.89 -14.56
CA LEU A 414 -31.85 12.60 -15.69
C LEU A 414 -32.79 13.66 -16.29
N ALA A 415 -34.10 13.69 -15.93
CA ALA A 415 -35.12 14.48 -16.61
C ALA A 415 -34.85 16.00 -16.69
N GLY A 416 -34.08 16.57 -15.76
CA GLY A 416 -33.73 17.99 -15.75
C GLY A 416 -32.34 18.33 -16.28
N ALA A 417 -31.62 17.37 -16.87
CA ALA A 417 -30.27 17.58 -17.39
C ALA A 417 -30.25 17.68 -18.91
N GLU A 418 -29.95 18.85 -19.45
CA GLU A 418 -29.82 19.09 -20.89
C GLU A 418 -28.47 18.60 -21.45
N ARG A 419 -27.42 18.69 -20.62
CA ARG A 419 -26.05 18.29 -20.95
C ARG A 419 -25.50 17.37 -19.87
N VAL A 420 -24.91 16.25 -20.30
CA VAL A 420 -24.39 15.22 -19.41
C VAL A 420 -22.96 14.85 -19.80
N TRP A 421 -22.05 14.99 -18.87
CA TRP A 421 -20.71 14.44 -18.96
C TRP A 421 -20.74 12.97 -18.56
N LEU A 422 -20.59 12.08 -19.53
CA LEU A 422 -20.51 10.64 -19.29
C LEU A 422 -19.05 10.20 -19.17
N VAL A 423 -18.67 9.61 -18.04
CA VAL A 423 -17.34 9.05 -17.79
C VAL A 423 -17.44 7.53 -17.69
N VAL A 424 -16.84 6.83 -18.66
CA VAL A 424 -16.94 5.38 -18.78
C VAL A 424 -15.58 4.72 -18.62
N ALA A 425 -15.54 3.56 -17.95
CA ALA A 425 -14.32 2.76 -17.81
C ALA A 425 -13.83 2.21 -19.16
N GLY A 426 -12.51 2.28 -19.38
CA GLY A 426 -11.85 1.80 -20.58
C GLY A 426 -11.96 2.74 -21.77
N ARG A 427 -11.20 2.43 -22.82
CA ARG A 427 -11.29 3.14 -24.11
C ARG A 427 -12.53 2.66 -24.86
N ARG A 428 -13.43 3.59 -25.20
CA ARG A 428 -14.70 3.29 -25.87
C ARG A 428 -14.90 4.22 -27.07
N ASP A 429 -15.16 3.65 -28.23
CA ASP A 429 -15.51 4.41 -29.43
C ASP A 429 -16.99 4.80 -29.37
N ASP A 430 -17.86 3.92 -28.86
CA ASP A 430 -19.24 4.20 -28.48
C ASP A 430 -19.41 4.15 -26.94
N PRO A 431 -19.36 5.30 -26.26
CA PRO A 431 -19.51 5.35 -24.82
C PRO A 431 -20.93 5.04 -24.34
N LEU A 432 -21.99 5.29 -25.13
CA LEU A 432 -23.36 4.95 -24.76
C LEU A 432 -23.62 3.45 -24.79
N ALA A 433 -23.08 2.74 -25.78
CA ALA A 433 -23.19 1.29 -25.85
C ALA A 433 -22.47 0.59 -24.68
N ALA A 434 -21.44 1.24 -24.10
CA ALA A 434 -20.71 0.70 -22.96
C ALA A 434 -21.46 0.80 -21.61
N VAL A 435 -22.58 1.55 -21.56
CA VAL A 435 -23.41 1.67 -20.35
C VAL A 435 -24.54 0.64 -20.42
N SER A 436 -24.51 -0.31 -19.50
CA SER A 436 -25.51 -1.40 -19.42
C SER A 436 -26.72 -1.05 -18.54
N GLY A 437 -27.81 -1.80 -18.70
CA GLY A 437 -29.03 -1.75 -17.89
C GLY A 437 -29.79 -0.44 -18.00
N ALA A 438 -30.73 -0.21 -17.08
CA ALA A 438 -31.67 0.93 -17.10
C ALA A 438 -30.97 2.30 -17.23
N LYS A 439 -29.74 2.45 -16.74
CA LYS A 439 -28.95 3.66 -16.92
C LYS A 439 -28.56 3.88 -18.38
N GLY A 440 -28.09 2.84 -19.04
CA GLY A 440 -27.78 2.90 -20.48
C GLY A 440 -29.02 3.12 -21.36
N ASP A 441 -30.13 2.47 -21.00
CA ASP A 441 -31.39 2.63 -21.72
C ASP A 441 -31.90 4.07 -21.63
N ALA A 442 -31.87 4.66 -20.44
CA ALA A 442 -32.29 6.05 -20.24
C ALA A 442 -31.37 7.05 -21.00
N LEU A 443 -30.06 6.81 -21.00
CA LEU A 443 -29.13 7.68 -21.71
C LEU A 443 -29.33 7.57 -23.23
N ARG A 444 -29.53 6.38 -23.79
CA ARG A 444 -29.77 6.17 -25.22
C ARG A 444 -31.11 6.69 -25.70
N ALA A 445 -32.13 6.70 -24.82
CA ALA A 445 -33.45 7.21 -25.18
C ALA A 445 -33.48 8.73 -25.32
N ASP A 446 -32.78 9.45 -24.44
CA ASP A 446 -32.93 10.89 -24.31
C ASP A 446 -31.71 11.70 -24.79
N TYR A 447 -30.56 11.07 -25.07
CA TYR A 447 -29.33 11.80 -25.36
C TYR A 447 -28.63 11.30 -26.62
N THR A 448 -27.96 12.26 -27.29
CA THR A 448 -27.03 12.01 -28.39
C THR A 448 -25.61 12.36 -27.98
N VAL A 449 -24.62 11.66 -28.55
CA VAL A 449 -23.22 11.93 -28.31
C VAL A 449 -22.76 13.13 -29.12
N GLU A 450 -22.46 14.23 -28.46
CA GLU A 450 -21.92 15.44 -29.10
C GLU A 450 -20.41 15.29 -29.36
N ARG A 451 -19.65 14.75 -28.37
CA ARG A 451 -18.20 14.62 -28.48
C ARG A 451 -17.66 13.53 -27.57
N VAL A 452 -16.58 12.87 -28.01
CA VAL A 452 -15.89 11.79 -27.27
C VAL A 452 -14.41 12.10 -27.15
N TRP A 453 -13.86 11.86 -25.94
CA TRP A 453 -12.43 11.98 -25.64
C TRP A 453 -11.93 10.69 -24.98
N PRO A 454 -11.35 9.76 -25.76
CA PRO A 454 -10.69 8.59 -25.18
C PRO A 454 -9.43 8.99 -24.43
N ARG A 455 -9.30 8.46 -23.21
CA ARG A 455 -8.10 8.65 -22.36
C ARG A 455 -7.60 7.27 -21.89
N PRO A 456 -6.34 7.16 -21.44
CA PRO A 456 -5.89 5.93 -20.80
C PRO A 456 -6.85 5.50 -19.68
N GLY A 457 -7.36 4.26 -19.75
CA GLY A 457 -8.19 3.63 -18.73
C GLY A 457 -9.63 4.14 -18.60
N LEU A 458 -10.04 5.20 -19.32
CA LEU A 458 -11.40 5.73 -19.32
C LEU A 458 -11.73 6.49 -20.62
N THR A 459 -12.99 6.77 -20.83
CA THR A 459 -13.49 7.64 -21.90
C THR A 459 -14.42 8.69 -21.29
N VAL A 460 -14.23 9.95 -21.67
CA VAL A 460 -15.14 11.05 -21.36
C VAL A 460 -15.98 11.31 -22.61
N ALA A 461 -17.28 11.47 -22.45
CA ALA A 461 -18.17 11.90 -23.52
C ALA A 461 -19.08 13.03 -23.05
N LEU A 462 -19.37 13.95 -23.95
CA LEU A 462 -20.40 14.97 -23.75
C LEU A 462 -21.64 14.52 -24.50
N LEU A 463 -22.73 14.44 -23.76
CA LEU A 463 -24.05 14.08 -24.26
C LEU A 463 -24.96 15.31 -24.19
N THR A 464 -25.79 15.48 -25.20
CA THR A 464 -26.84 16.52 -25.27
C THR A 464 -28.20 15.90 -25.58
N ARG A 465 -29.23 16.52 -25.04
CA ARG A 465 -30.59 16.07 -25.26
C ARG A 465 -31.09 16.48 -26.64
#